data_63c1c34d6b620bcc7cf0de8ae74e00ff
#
_entry.id   63c1c34d6b620bcc7cf0de8ae74e00ff
#
_cell.length_a   1.000
_cell.length_b   1.000
_cell.length_c   1.000
_cell.angle_alpha   90.00
_cell.angle_beta   90.00
_cell.angle_gamma   90.00
#
_symmetry.space_group_name_H-M   'P 1'
#
loop_
_entity.id
_entity.type
_entity.pdbx_description
1 polymer ?
#
loop_
_entity_poly.entity_id
_entity_poly.type
_entity_poly.pdbx_seq_one_letter_code
_entity_poly.pdbx_strand_id
1 'polypeptide(L)'
;MVFKKDGSEKVALNEWQTVRVYSPAKDNEYYVVDITSKMQCASQSPLLIVAYRYAGLGWRATEYWDKNNSEMLTSEGKTRDNTDNTKARWIIVYGQLSGNDEGGIVMLSHPSNYNSPEPLRIWDKTQNGGRGDVFASFAPTKDKDWLLEPGKTYTLKYRLVVFNGKFDAEKAEKTWKEFVKENPQSP
;
A
#
# COMPACT_ATOMS: atom_id res chain seq x y z
N MET A 1 -19.02 -0.41 1.83
CA MET A 1 -19.13 -1.89 1.61
C MET A 1 -20.56 -2.32 1.83
N VAL A 2 -21.13 -3.05 0.88
CA VAL A 2 -22.53 -3.55 0.92
C VAL A 2 -22.51 -5.06 0.81
N PHE A 3 -23.35 -5.73 1.57
CA PHE A 3 -23.59 -7.17 1.44
C PHE A 3 -25.07 -7.46 1.22
N LYS A 4 -25.35 -8.60 0.57
CA LYS A 4 -26.73 -9.07 0.33
C LYS A 4 -27.10 -10.16 1.36
N LYS A 5 -28.23 -9.99 2.01
CA LYS A 5 -28.81 -10.98 2.92
C LYS A 5 -30.32 -11.04 2.70
N ASP A 6 -30.84 -12.24 2.49
CA ASP A 6 -32.29 -12.50 2.32
C ASP A 6 -32.95 -11.60 1.24
N GLY A 7 -32.25 -11.40 0.11
CA GLY A 7 -32.72 -10.57 -1.00
C GLY A 7 -32.63 -9.06 -0.76
N SER A 8 -32.19 -8.60 0.42
CA SER A 8 -31.98 -7.19 0.73
C SER A 8 -30.50 -6.80 0.74
N GLU A 9 -30.20 -5.57 0.32
CA GLU A 9 -28.87 -4.99 0.43
C GLU A 9 -28.73 -4.27 1.78
N LYS A 10 -27.62 -4.54 2.48
CA LYS A 10 -27.28 -3.87 3.74
C LYS A 10 -25.89 -3.26 3.65
N VAL A 11 -25.75 -2.01 4.07
CA VAL A 11 -24.45 -1.35 4.20
C VAL A 11 -23.80 -1.84 5.49
N ALA A 12 -22.61 -2.42 5.38
CA ALA A 12 -21.82 -2.88 6.51
C ALA A 12 -20.81 -1.83 6.97
N LEU A 13 -20.23 -1.11 6.02
CA LEU A 13 -19.12 -0.17 6.25
C LEU A 13 -19.31 1.08 5.40
N ASN A 14 -19.19 2.23 6.02
CA ASN A 14 -18.98 3.52 5.34
C ASN A 14 -17.48 3.79 5.25
N GLU A 15 -17.03 4.23 4.10
CA GLU A 15 -15.64 4.59 3.86
C GLU A 15 -15.57 5.96 3.19
N TRP A 16 -14.70 6.82 3.69
CA TRP A 16 -14.31 8.09 3.08
C TRP A 16 -12.86 8.02 2.69
N GLN A 17 -12.61 8.03 1.40
CA GLN A 17 -11.27 8.02 0.86
C GLN A 17 -10.86 9.43 0.42
N THR A 18 -9.75 9.90 0.95
CA THR A 18 -9.12 11.15 0.55
C THR A 18 -7.84 10.84 -0.20
N VAL A 19 -7.74 11.36 -1.42
CA VAL A 19 -6.51 11.29 -2.22
C VAL A 19 -6.00 12.71 -2.43
N ARG A 20 -4.75 12.96 -2.04
CA ARG A 20 -4.05 14.23 -2.23
C ARG A 20 -2.86 14.02 -3.13
N VAL A 21 -2.84 14.71 -4.25
CA VAL A 21 -1.70 14.73 -5.18
C VAL A 21 -0.96 16.04 -4.96
N TYR A 22 0.33 15.94 -4.72
CA TYR A 22 1.20 17.10 -4.55
C TYR A 22 1.81 17.50 -5.90
N SER A 23 2.15 18.79 -6.03
CA SER A 23 2.90 19.24 -7.20
C SER A 23 4.20 18.47 -7.33
N PRO A 24 4.64 18.16 -8.55
CA PRO A 24 5.92 17.51 -8.78
C PRO A 24 7.07 18.29 -8.13
N ALA A 25 8.12 17.59 -7.75
CA ALA A 25 9.37 18.21 -7.33
C ALA A 25 9.90 19.14 -8.44
N LYS A 26 10.71 20.14 -8.08
CA LYS A 26 11.22 21.16 -9.04
C LYS A 26 11.85 20.56 -10.29
N ASP A 27 12.50 19.42 -10.15
CA ASP A 27 13.21 18.73 -11.23
C ASP A 27 12.33 17.67 -11.95
N ASN A 28 11.03 17.61 -11.62
CA ASN A 28 10.08 16.60 -12.13
C ASN A 28 10.55 15.13 -11.95
N GLU A 29 11.50 14.88 -11.05
CA GLU A 29 12.01 13.53 -10.79
C GLU A 29 10.99 12.64 -10.10
N TYR A 30 10.12 13.22 -9.28
CA TYR A 30 9.07 12.50 -8.59
C TYR A 30 7.87 13.37 -8.22
N TYR A 31 6.75 12.74 -7.98
CA TYR A 31 5.59 13.35 -7.33
C TYR A 31 5.05 12.45 -6.22
N VAL A 32 4.28 13.05 -5.32
CA VAL A 32 3.77 12.40 -4.10
C VAL A 32 2.26 12.34 -4.15
N VAL A 33 1.71 11.20 -3.72
CA VAL A 33 0.28 10.99 -3.54
C VAL A 33 0.02 10.45 -2.14
N ASP A 34 -0.78 11.14 -1.34
CA ASP A 34 -1.29 10.64 -0.07
C ASP A 34 -2.67 10.04 -0.23
N ILE A 35 -2.88 8.89 0.39
CA ILE A 35 -4.16 8.19 0.43
C ILE A 35 -4.53 7.98 1.89
N THR A 36 -5.69 8.50 2.28
CA THR A 36 -6.26 8.27 3.61
C THR A 36 -7.63 7.64 3.46
N SER A 37 -7.84 6.49 4.07
CA SER A 37 -9.13 5.81 4.18
C SER A 37 -9.62 5.90 5.62
N LYS A 38 -10.79 6.52 5.83
CA LYS A 38 -11.51 6.54 7.11
C LYS A 38 -12.71 5.63 7.02
N MET A 39 -12.85 4.72 7.97
CA MET A 39 -13.88 3.68 7.97
C MET A 39 -14.69 3.71 9.26
N GLN A 40 -16.00 3.48 9.14
CA GLN A 40 -16.92 3.34 10.26
C GLN A 40 -17.95 2.24 9.98
N CYS A 41 -18.35 1.49 11.01
CA CYS A 41 -19.52 0.61 10.89
C CYS A 41 -20.74 1.43 10.48
N ALA A 42 -21.51 0.93 9.50
CA ALA A 42 -22.70 1.62 9.02
C ALA A 42 -23.93 1.40 9.91
N SER A 43 -23.83 0.52 10.89
CA SER A 43 -24.90 0.18 11.84
C SER A 43 -24.36 0.03 13.26
N GLN A 44 -25.23 -0.28 14.21
CA GLN A 44 -24.84 -0.59 15.59
C GLN A 44 -24.25 -2.00 15.76
N SER A 45 -24.11 -2.76 14.68
CA SER A 45 -23.44 -4.06 14.70
C SER A 45 -21.96 -3.90 14.41
N PRO A 46 -21.08 -4.57 15.16
CA PRO A 46 -19.66 -4.62 14.84
C PRO A 46 -19.44 -5.36 13.51
N LEU A 47 -18.35 -5.02 12.82
CA LEU A 47 -17.92 -5.67 11.58
C LEU A 47 -16.59 -6.36 11.83
N LEU A 48 -16.54 -7.68 11.65
CA LEU A 48 -15.30 -8.44 11.66
C LEU A 48 -14.77 -8.55 10.23
N ILE A 49 -13.59 -7.96 10.01
CA ILE A 49 -12.79 -8.20 8.78
C ILE A 49 -11.88 -9.38 9.09
N VAL A 50 -12.19 -10.52 8.51
CA VAL A 50 -11.40 -11.74 8.74
C VAL A 50 -10.05 -11.65 8.04
N ALA A 51 -9.06 -12.34 8.61
CA ALA A 51 -7.73 -12.41 8.02
C ALA A 51 -7.78 -12.97 6.59
N TYR A 52 -7.17 -12.24 5.69
CA TYR A 52 -7.09 -12.63 4.29
C TYR A 52 -5.84 -12.05 3.64
N ARG A 53 -5.22 -12.85 2.77
CA ARG A 53 -3.93 -12.51 2.13
C ARG A 53 -3.90 -11.23 1.29
N TYR A 54 -5.04 -10.71 0.87
CA TYR A 54 -5.17 -9.45 0.15
C TYR A 54 -6.02 -8.49 0.97
N ALA A 55 -5.44 -7.33 1.29
CA ALA A 55 -6.10 -6.28 2.05
C ALA A 55 -5.38 -4.93 1.84
N GLY A 56 -5.93 -3.84 2.37
CA GLY A 56 -5.30 -2.53 2.42
C GLY A 56 -4.93 -1.95 1.06
N LEU A 57 -3.71 -1.39 0.95
CA LEU A 57 -3.24 -0.74 -0.27
C LEU A 57 -2.43 -1.71 -1.12
N GLY A 58 -3.00 -2.13 -2.25
CA GLY A 58 -2.32 -2.93 -3.26
C GLY A 58 -2.02 -2.13 -4.53
N TRP A 59 -0.86 -2.40 -5.11
CA TRP A 59 -0.45 -1.84 -6.38
C TRP A 59 0.05 -2.93 -7.32
N ARG A 60 -0.40 -2.88 -8.56
CA ARG A 60 0.04 -3.76 -9.63
C ARG A 60 0.78 -2.94 -10.67
N ALA A 61 1.98 -3.39 -11.03
CA ALA A 61 2.79 -2.72 -12.03
C ALA A 61 2.28 -2.93 -13.46
N THR A 62 2.96 -2.28 -14.38
CA THR A 62 2.73 -2.45 -15.81
C THR A 62 2.95 -3.89 -16.26
N GLU A 63 2.26 -4.31 -17.31
CA GLU A 63 2.43 -5.64 -17.92
C GLU A 63 3.81 -5.86 -18.56
N TYR A 64 4.55 -4.77 -18.81
CA TYR A 64 5.92 -4.85 -19.34
C TYR A 64 6.97 -5.26 -18.31
N TRP A 65 6.62 -5.24 -17.01
CA TRP A 65 7.52 -5.65 -15.94
C TRP A 65 7.34 -7.12 -15.60
N ASP A 66 8.48 -7.80 -15.53
CA ASP A 66 8.57 -9.21 -15.16
C ASP A 66 9.76 -9.47 -14.21
N LYS A 67 10.13 -10.71 -14.03
CA LYS A 67 11.23 -11.12 -13.15
C LYS A 67 12.61 -10.67 -13.60
N ASN A 68 12.80 -10.26 -14.88
CA ASN A 68 14.09 -9.95 -15.46
C ASN A 68 14.39 -8.45 -15.47
N ASN A 69 13.35 -7.62 -15.45
CA ASN A 69 13.47 -6.18 -15.64
C ASN A 69 12.84 -5.35 -14.50
N SER A 70 12.49 -6.00 -13.39
CA SER A 70 11.92 -5.32 -12.23
C SER A 70 12.36 -5.96 -10.91
N GLU A 71 12.42 -5.15 -9.85
CA GLU A 71 12.82 -5.61 -8.53
C GLU A 71 12.09 -4.83 -7.44
N MET A 72 12.25 -5.28 -6.19
CA MET A 72 11.73 -4.63 -5.00
C MET A 72 12.79 -4.57 -3.91
N LEU A 73 12.70 -3.52 -3.09
CA LEU A 73 13.48 -3.38 -1.87
C LEU A 73 12.58 -2.88 -0.74
N THR A 74 12.68 -3.49 0.42
CA THR A 74 11.91 -3.08 1.60
C THR A 74 12.79 -2.37 2.64
N SER A 75 12.14 -1.72 3.60
CA SER A 75 12.80 -1.11 4.77
C SER A 75 13.63 -2.09 5.61
N GLU A 76 13.41 -3.38 5.43
CA GLU A 76 14.14 -4.45 6.13
C GLU A 76 15.22 -5.10 5.23
N GLY A 77 15.56 -4.45 4.11
CA GLY A 77 16.59 -4.92 3.17
C GLY A 77 16.20 -6.17 2.38
N LYS A 78 14.91 -6.53 2.36
CA LYS A 78 14.42 -7.69 1.62
C LYS A 78 14.09 -7.34 0.19
N THR A 79 14.36 -8.29 -0.70
CA THR A 79 14.09 -8.20 -2.13
C THR A 79 12.80 -8.96 -2.49
N ARG A 80 12.43 -8.95 -3.75
CA ARG A 80 11.22 -9.60 -4.24
C ARG A 80 11.11 -11.09 -3.88
N ASP A 81 12.22 -11.79 -3.83
CA ASP A 81 12.25 -13.24 -3.61
C ASP A 81 11.97 -13.66 -2.16
N ASN A 82 12.15 -12.76 -1.19
CA ASN A 82 12.06 -13.10 0.24
C ASN A 82 11.19 -12.12 1.06
N THR A 83 10.34 -11.34 0.39
CA THR A 83 9.54 -10.27 1.01
C THR A 83 8.12 -10.71 1.36
N ASP A 84 7.51 -11.64 0.63
CA ASP A 84 6.13 -12.08 0.93
C ASP A 84 6.04 -12.65 2.36
N ASN A 85 4.94 -12.39 3.05
CA ASN A 85 4.72 -12.75 4.45
C ASN A 85 5.68 -12.08 5.47
N THR A 86 6.40 -11.04 5.09
CA THR A 86 7.18 -10.23 6.02
C THR A 86 6.46 -8.91 6.33
N LYS A 87 7.06 -8.06 7.15
CA LYS A 87 6.54 -6.74 7.51
C LYS A 87 7.54 -5.68 7.10
N ALA A 88 7.06 -4.50 6.69
CA ALA A 88 7.91 -3.37 6.35
C ALA A 88 7.20 -2.03 6.56
N ARG A 89 7.97 -0.96 6.66
CA ARG A 89 7.49 0.41 6.74
C ARG A 89 7.28 1.02 5.35
N TRP A 90 8.15 0.66 4.42
CA TRP A 90 8.08 1.08 3.02
C TRP A 90 8.59 -0.02 2.08
N ILE A 91 8.17 0.07 0.83
CA ILE A 91 8.57 -0.81 -0.27
C ILE A 91 8.91 0.09 -1.46
N ILE A 92 10.10 -0.05 -2.02
CA ILE A 92 10.45 0.47 -3.34
C ILE A 92 10.16 -0.63 -4.35
N VAL A 93 9.39 -0.32 -5.39
CA VAL A 93 9.17 -1.19 -6.55
C VAL A 93 9.67 -0.44 -7.76
N TYR A 94 10.60 -1.01 -8.49
CA TYR A 94 11.24 -0.33 -9.61
C TYR A 94 11.51 -1.29 -10.77
N GLY A 95 11.68 -0.73 -11.95
CA GLY A 95 11.97 -1.52 -13.13
C GLY A 95 12.30 -0.65 -14.33
N GLN A 96 12.63 -1.33 -15.40
CA GLN A 96 12.98 -0.70 -16.68
C GLN A 96 11.74 -0.03 -17.29
N LEU A 97 11.92 1.19 -17.76
CA LEU A 97 10.98 1.93 -18.59
C LEU A 97 11.35 1.79 -20.07
N SER A 98 11.13 2.82 -20.87
CA SER A 98 11.55 2.80 -22.27
C SER A 98 13.07 2.99 -22.41
N GLY A 99 13.68 2.26 -23.31
CA GLY A 99 15.15 2.33 -23.53
C GLY A 99 15.92 1.84 -22.30
N ASN A 100 16.85 2.66 -21.81
CA ASN A 100 17.65 2.39 -20.62
C ASN A 100 17.15 3.12 -19.36
N ASP A 101 16.00 3.77 -19.44
CA ASP A 101 15.45 4.50 -18.32
C ASP A 101 14.87 3.54 -17.26
N GLU A 102 14.98 3.94 -16.02
CA GLU A 102 14.40 3.27 -14.88
C GLU A 102 13.40 4.18 -14.18
N GLY A 103 12.48 3.60 -13.44
CA GLY A 103 11.56 4.34 -12.60
C GLY A 103 10.74 3.41 -11.73
N GLY A 104 9.87 3.98 -10.94
CA GLY A 104 9.09 3.14 -10.04
C GLY A 104 8.19 3.89 -9.09
N ILE A 105 7.85 3.18 -8.01
CA ILE A 105 7.02 3.69 -6.95
C ILE A 105 7.60 3.30 -5.59
N VAL A 106 7.58 4.24 -4.64
CA VAL A 106 7.74 3.92 -3.22
C VAL A 106 6.38 3.91 -2.58
N MET A 107 6.03 2.82 -1.94
CA MET A 107 4.83 2.68 -1.12
C MET A 107 5.23 2.81 0.35
N LEU A 108 4.60 3.71 1.10
CA LEU A 108 4.89 3.95 2.51
C LEU A 108 3.62 3.74 3.34
N SER A 109 3.74 2.97 4.43
CA SER A 109 2.68 2.76 5.41
C SER A 109 2.92 3.60 6.66
N HIS A 110 1.86 4.24 7.17
CA HIS A 110 1.95 5.05 8.37
C HIS A 110 1.92 4.16 9.63
N PRO A 111 2.72 4.45 10.67
CA PRO A 111 2.79 3.62 11.89
C PRO A 111 1.49 3.59 12.71
N SER A 112 0.54 4.49 12.46
CA SER A 112 -0.78 4.44 13.07
C SER A 112 -1.74 3.45 12.41
N ASN A 113 -1.38 2.85 11.29
CA ASN A 113 -2.21 1.88 10.61
C ASN A 113 -2.39 0.60 11.44
N TYR A 114 -3.53 -0.06 11.25
CA TYR A 114 -3.78 -1.34 11.89
C TYR A 114 -2.69 -2.34 11.55
N ASN A 115 -2.20 -3.06 12.59
CA ASN A 115 -1.18 -4.10 12.46
C ASN A 115 0.18 -3.59 11.94
N SER A 116 0.51 -2.31 12.22
CA SER A 116 1.80 -1.72 11.82
C SER A 116 2.99 -2.30 12.62
N PRO A 117 4.18 -2.54 12.00
CA PRO A 117 4.40 -2.54 10.56
C PRO A 117 3.54 -3.58 9.86
N GLU A 118 2.89 -3.16 8.76
CA GLU A 118 1.90 -4.01 8.10
C GLU A 118 2.55 -5.23 7.43
N PRO A 119 1.88 -6.41 7.48
CA PRO A 119 2.27 -7.55 6.68
C PRO A 119 2.20 -7.23 5.19
N LEU A 120 3.10 -7.82 4.43
CA LEU A 120 3.20 -7.64 2.99
C LEU A 120 2.59 -8.82 2.23
N ARG A 121 1.85 -8.53 1.17
CA ARG A 121 1.54 -9.48 0.12
C ARG A 121 2.30 -9.09 -1.14
N ILE A 122 3.28 -9.88 -1.47
CA ILE A 122 4.15 -9.67 -2.63
C ILE A 122 4.02 -10.87 -3.57
N TRP A 123 4.01 -10.61 -4.86
CA TRP A 123 4.18 -11.63 -5.87
C TRP A 123 5.67 -11.78 -6.18
N ASP A 124 6.20 -12.95 -5.87
CA ASP A 124 7.58 -13.31 -6.17
C ASP A 124 7.81 -13.56 -7.67
N LYS A 125 9.03 -13.88 -8.03
CA LYS A 125 9.43 -14.10 -9.43
C LYS A 125 8.84 -15.34 -10.07
N THR A 126 8.15 -16.20 -9.29
CA THR A 126 7.52 -17.45 -9.81
C THR A 126 6.06 -17.27 -10.19
N GLN A 127 5.44 -16.16 -9.84
CA GLN A 127 4.02 -15.90 -10.10
C GLN A 127 3.70 -15.86 -11.60
N ASN A 128 2.42 -16.15 -11.91
CA ASN A 128 1.87 -16.17 -13.25
C ASN A 128 2.66 -17.08 -14.21
N GLY A 129 2.80 -18.36 -13.82
CA GLY A 129 3.50 -19.38 -14.64
C GLY A 129 5.01 -19.13 -14.78
N GLY A 130 5.62 -18.41 -13.84
CA GLY A 130 7.04 -18.11 -13.84
C GLY A 130 7.43 -16.86 -14.65
N ARG A 131 6.45 -16.10 -15.18
CA ARG A 131 6.68 -14.80 -15.77
C ARG A 131 7.15 -13.80 -14.71
N GLY A 132 6.59 -13.87 -13.52
CA GLY A 132 6.91 -13.00 -12.42
C GLY A 132 6.26 -11.63 -12.56
N ASP A 133 4.95 -11.58 -12.69
CA ASP A 133 4.19 -10.33 -12.65
C ASP A 133 4.39 -9.61 -11.32
N VAL A 134 4.39 -8.28 -11.37
CA VAL A 134 4.73 -7.44 -10.23
C VAL A 134 3.49 -6.99 -9.49
N PHE A 135 3.38 -7.39 -8.22
CA PHE A 135 2.34 -6.94 -7.31
C PHE A 135 2.94 -6.74 -5.91
N ALA A 136 2.63 -5.60 -5.30
CA ALA A 136 2.99 -5.29 -3.92
C ALA A 136 1.77 -4.73 -3.17
N SER A 137 1.59 -5.18 -1.93
CA SER A 137 0.50 -4.69 -1.07
C SER A 137 0.93 -4.63 0.39
N PHE A 138 0.56 -3.55 1.06
CA PHE A 138 0.39 -3.52 2.49
C PHE A 138 -0.95 -4.15 2.81
N ALA A 139 -0.94 -5.26 3.55
CA ALA A 139 -2.12 -6.08 3.81
C ALA A 139 -2.39 -6.19 5.32
N PRO A 140 -2.98 -5.16 5.95
CA PRO A 140 -3.10 -5.05 7.41
C PRO A 140 -3.85 -6.20 8.06
N THR A 141 -4.71 -6.90 7.34
CA THR A 141 -5.45 -8.07 7.84
C THR A 141 -4.93 -9.40 7.28
N LYS A 142 -3.70 -9.45 6.76
CA LYS A 142 -3.17 -10.68 6.16
C LYS A 142 -3.05 -11.83 7.16
N ASP A 143 -2.63 -11.54 8.38
CA ASP A 143 -2.30 -12.51 9.43
C ASP A 143 -3.16 -12.35 10.71
N LYS A 144 -4.11 -11.40 10.70
CA LYS A 144 -4.90 -11.04 11.87
C LYS A 144 -6.25 -10.45 11.51
N ASP A 145 -7.29 -10.94 12.16
CA ASP A 145 -8.64 -10.36 12.07
C ASP A 145 -8.68 -8.94 12.61
N TRP A 146 -9.53 -8.13 12.05
CA TRP A 146 -9.76 -6.74 12.49
C TRP A 146 -11.23 -6.52 12.83
N LEU A 147 -11.53 -6.39 14.12
CA LEU A 147 -12.87 -6.04 14.60
C LEU A 147 -13.06 -4.52 14.55
N LEU A 148 -14.03 -4.08 13.78
CA LEU A 148 -14.50 -2.69 13.77
C LEU A 148 -15.73 -2.58 14.66
N GLU A 149 -15.69 -1.70 15.65
CA GLU A 149 -16.78 -1.46 16.60
C GLU A 149 -17.62 -0.27 16.16
N PRO A 150 -18.95 -0.30 16.39
CA PRO A 150 -19.83 0.83 16.10
C PRO A 150 -19.39 2.10 16.84
N GLY A 151 -19.60 3.26 16.21
CA GLY A 151 -19.26 4.56 16.77
C GLY A 151 -17.76 4.91 16.75
N LYS A 152 -16.88 3.97 16.35
CA LYS A 152 -15.45 4.23 16.22
C LYS A 152 -15.07 4.51 14.77
N THR A 153 -14.09 5.40 14.59
CA THR A 153 -13.46 5.67 13.29
C THR A 153 -12.10 4.99 13.21
N TYR A 154 -11.88 4.26 12.15
CA TYR A 154 -10.64 3.58 11.85
C TYR A 154 -9.99 4.22 10.62
N THR A 155 -8.69 4.46 10.69
CA THR A 155 -8.00 5.19 9.62
C THR A 155 -6.77 4.41 9.16
N LEU A 156 -6.65 4.27 7.85
CA LEU A 156 -5.44 3.81 7.19
C LEU A 156 -4.85 4.98 6.38
N LYS A 157 -3.54 5.15 6.45
CA LYS A 157 -2.81 6.23 5.78
C LYS A 157 -1.63 5.65 5.02
N TYR A 158 -1.52 6.03 3.76
CA TYR A 158 -0.43 5.61 2.88
C TYR A 158 0.09 6.81 2.09
N ARG A 159 1.36 6.75 1.73
CA ARG A 159 1.98 7.67 0.79
C ARG A 159 2.60 6.88 -0.35
N LEU A 160 2.40 7.36 -1.56
CA LEU A 160 3.06 6.87 -2.75
C LEU A 160 4.00 7.96 -3.27
N VAL A 161 5.21 7.56 -3.65
CA VAL A 161 6.14 8.42 -4.38
C VAL A 161 6.40 7.78 -5.73
N VAL A 162 5.95 8.42 -6.79
CA VAL A 162 6.20 7.95 -8.16
C VAL A 162 7.41 8.70 -8.68
N PHE A 163 8.41 7.96 -9.16
CA PHE A 163 9.72 8.53 -9.49
C PHE A 163 10.24 8.03 -10.83
N ASN A 164 11.04 8.88 -11.47
CA ASN A 164 11.93 8.55 -12.58
C ASN A 164 13.37 8.38 -12.06
N GLY A 165 14.16 7.58 -12.74
CA GLY A 165 15.52 7.29 -12.32
C GLY A 165 15.58 6.39 -11.09
N LYS A 166 16.54 6.65 -10.20
CA LYS A 166 16.83 5.82 -9.02
C LYS A 166 16.26 6.43 -7.74
N PHE A 167 15.69 5.57 -6.93
CA PHE A 167 15.25 5.93 -5.59
C PHE A 167 15.83 4.90 -4.59
N ASP A 168 16.75 5.34 -3.74
CA ASP A 168 17.47 4.45 -2.83
C ASP A 168 16.78 4.32 -1.45
N ALA A 169 17.31 3.41 -0.64
CA ALA A 169 16.80 3.13 0.70
C ALA A 169 16.92 4.33 1.66
N GLU A 170 17.97 5.14 1.53
CA GLU A 170 18.17 6.31 2.38
C GLU A 170 17.11 7.37 2.10
N LYS A 171 16.85 7.66 0.83
CA LYS A 171 15.79 8.57 0.38
C LYS A 171 14.40 8.06 0.78
N ALA A 172 14.15 6.74 0.69
CA ALA A 172 12.89 6.13 1.12
C ALA A 172 12.69 6.26 2.64
N GLU A 173 13.71 5.99 3.42
CA GLU A 173 13.64 6.11 4.88
C GLU A 173 13.45 7.57 5.33
N LYS A 174 14.12 8.52 4.68
CA LYS A 174 13.93 9.96 4.93
C LYS A 174 12.48 10.36 4.63
N THR A 175 11.97 9.98 3.46
CA THR A 175 10.59 10.28 3.04
C THR A 175 9.57 9.67 3.99
N TRP A 176 9.80 8.45 4.48
CA TRP A 176 8.93 7.83 5.47
C TRP A 176 8.92 8.60 6.80
N LYS A 177 10.09 9.04 7.29
CA LYS A 177 10.19 9.85 8.51
C LYS A 177 9.48 11.19 8.38
N GLU A 178 9.53 11.81 7.21
CA GLU A 178 8.79 13.04 6.91
C GLU A 178 7.28 12.77 6.91
N PHE A 179 6.82 11.74 6.22
CA PHE A 179 5.41 11.33 6.19
C PHE A 179 4.83 11.06 7.58
N VAL A 180 5.59 10.43 8.47
CA VAL A 180 5.16 10.16 9.84
C VAL A 180 5.01 11.43 10.67
N LYS A 181 5.85 12.45 10.44
CA LYS A 181 5.81 13.73 11.16
C LYS A 181 4.70 14.66 10.66
N GLU A 182 4.32 14.52 9.40
CA GLU A 182 3.24 15.31 8.83
C GLU A 182 1.92 14.89 9.48
N ASN A 183 1.39 15.76 10.35
CA ASN A 183 0.02 15.63 10.83
C ASN A 183 -0.87 16.20 9.71
N PRO A 184 -1.60 15.40 8.94
CA PRO A 184 -2.57 15.94 8.02
C PRO A 184 -3.71 16.52 8.84
N GLN A 185 -3.55 17.76 9.30
CA GLN A 185 -4.68 18.53 9.77
C GLN A 185 -5.54 18.86 8.55
N SER A 186 -6.75 18.44 8.67
CA SER A 186 -7.93 18.64 7.85
C SER A 186 -7.99 20.01 7.17
N PRO A 187 -8.62 20.07 5.98
CA PRO A 187 -9.28 21.29 5.60
C PRO A 187 -10.47 21.53 6.50
#